data_74fc042a988b6d19683c8e67cf735163
#
_entry.id   74fc042a988b6d19683c8e67cf735163
#
_cell.length_a   1.000
_cell.length_b   1.000
_cell.length_c   1.000
_cell.angle_alpha   90.00
_cell.angle_beta   90.00
_cell.angle_gamma   90.00
#
_symmetry.space_group_name_H-M   'P 1'
#
loop_
_entity.id
_entity.type
_entity.pdbx_description
1 polymer ?
#
loop_
_entity_poly.entity_id
_entity_poly.type
_entity_poly.pdbx_seq_one_letter_code
_entity_poly.pdbx_strand_id
1 'polypeptide(L)'
;MAEKEWYKAWFSSPFYHKLYFEHDENEAQKFILCLLDCLKPPSGSRVLDVACGRGRHSKFLAAQELDVTGIDLSFDSIEYAKRYEKENLHFYQHDMRLPMWINYFNYVFNFFTSFGYFATRREHDDSIRTIAKSLKQGGTVLFDYLNVHYIEEHLVHEEIKRVDNTQYEIHRWMDEDHFYKKIIVSDQSLESPVQFTEKVAKLSLGDFTDMLSFQGLQVLDVFGDYNLNGYHVKNTPRMILLAKK
;
A
#
# COMPACT_ATOMS: atom_id res chain seq x y z
N MET A 1 15.58 15.98 13.28
CA MET A 1 14.87 14.78 13.79
C MET A 1 13.75 14.50 12.77
N ALA A 2 13.77 13.36 12.10
CA ALA A 2 12.66 12.98 11.23
C ALA A 2 11.40 12.82 12.11
N GLU A 3 10.32 13.44 11.70
CA GLU A 3 9.06 13.41 12.41
C GLU A 3 8.60 11.94 12.51
N LYS A 4 8.32 11.46 13.71
CA LYS A 4 8.07 10.03 14.00
C LYS A 4 6.89 9.45 13.22
N GLU A 5 6.01 10.30 12.66
CA GLU A 5 4.83 9.94 11.88
C GLU A 5 4.69 10.84 10.63
N TRP A 6 5.80 11.00 9.89
CA TRP A 6 5.88 11.81 8.67
C TRP A 6 4.78 11.51 7.65
N TYR A 7 4.34 10.27 7.58
CA TYR A 7 3.33 9.79 6.66
C TYR A 7 1.95 10.44 6.87
N LYS A 8 1.62 10.86 8.12
CA LYS A 8 0.34 11.54 8.40
C LYS A 8 0.23 12.86 7.64
N ALA A 9 1.27 13.70 7.70
CA ALA A 9 1.27 15.00 7.05
C ALA A 9 1.32 14.88 5.53
N TRP A 10 2.14 13.96 5.01
CA TRP A 10 2.30 13.79 3.58
C TRP A 10 1.07 13.19 2.90
N PHE A 11 0.57 12.06 3.37
CA PHE A 11 -0.58 11.37 2.77
C PHE A 11 -1.91 12.11 2.90
N SER A 12 -2.02 13.07 3.84
CA SER A 12 -3.16 13.99 3.92
C SER A 12 -2.98 15.25 3.07
N SER A 13 -1.79 15.47 2.49
CA SER A 13 -1.52 16.65 1.67
C SER A 13 -2.24 16.60 0.33
N PRO A 14 -2.84 17.72 -0.15
CA PRO A 14 -3.39 17.81 -1.49
C PRO A 14 -2.33 17.58 -2.57
N PHE A 15 -1.07 17.90 -2.30
CA PHE A 15 0.05 17.69 -3.21
C PHE A 15 0.42 16.22 -3.38
N TYR A 16 0.23 15.38 -2.34
CA TYR A 16 0.35 13.94 -2.46
C TYR A 16 -0.65 13.40 -3.49
N HIS A 17 -1.91 13.74 -3.30
CA HIS A 17 -2.95 13.27 -4.20
C HIS A 17 -2.73 13.73 -5.63
N LYS A 18 -2.28 14.98 -5.82
CA LYS A 18 -1.98 15.54 -7.15
C LYS A 18 -0.81 14.81 -7.81
N LEU A 19 0.27 14.53 -7.08
CA LEU A 19 1.46 13.84 -7.58
C LEU A 19 1.16 12.39 -8.02
N TYR A 20 0.30 11.69 -7.27
CA TYR A 20 0.02 10.27 -7.48
C TYR A 20 -1.36 9.99 -8.11
N PHE A 21 -2.14 11.02 -8.41
CA PHE A 21 -3.47 10.86 -9.03
C PHE A 21 -3.38 10.28 -10.45
N GLU A 22 -2.30 10.60 -11.17
CA GLU A 22 -2.04 10.10 -12.53
C GLU A 22 -1.45 8.69 -12.56
N HIS A 23 -1.19 8.05 -11.41
CA HIS A 23 -0.94 6.62 -11.42
C HIS A 23 -2.17 5.92 -11.97
N ASP A 24 -1.99 5.42 -13.16
CA ASP A 24 -2.97 4.96 -14.11
C ASP A 24 -4.08 4.14 -13.44
N GLU A 25 -5.30 4.70 -13.37
CA GLU A 25 -6.46 3.92 -12.93
C GLU A 25 -6.59 2.63 -13.74
N ASN A 26 -6.17 2.65 -15.00
CA ASN A 26 -6.17 1.48 -15.87
C ASN A 26 -5.15 0.42 -15.43
N GLU A 27 -3.96 0.81 -14.96
CA GLU A 27 -2.97 -0.15 -14.45
C GLU A 27 -3.48 -0.81 -13.17
N ALA A 28 -4.01 -0.01 -12.24
CA ALA A 28 -4.59 -0.51 -10.99
C ALA A 28 -5.77 -1.48 -11.26
N GLN A 29 -6.66 -1.13 -12.19
CA GLN A 29 -7.79 -1.98 -12.56
C GLN A 29 -7.31 -3.28 -13.23
N LYS A 30 -6.34 -3.21 -14.15
CA LYS A 30 -5.76 -4.40 -14.79
C LYS A 30 -5.13 -5.32 -13.76
N PHE A 31 -4.35 -4.78 -12.82
CA PHE A 31 -3.76 -5.58 -11.75
C PHE A 31 -4.82 -6.30 -10.91
N ILE A 32 -5.88 -5.57 -10.48
CA ILE A 32 -6.98 -6.19 -9.73
C ILE A 32 -7.66 -7.28 -10.55
N LEU A 33 -7.90 -7.08 -11.85
CA LEU A 33 -8.50 -8.12 -12.70
C LEU A 33 -7.62 -9.36 -12.80
N CYS A 34 -6.29 -9.21 -13.01
CA CYS A 34 -5.35 -10.33 -12.98
C CYS A 34 -5.38 -11.05 -11.63
N LEU A 35 -5.42 -10.30 -10.53
CA LEU A 35 -5.49 -10.85 -9.18
C LEU A 35 -6.79 -11.63 -8.95
N LEU A 36 -7.93 -11.10 -9.36
CA LEU A 36 -9.24 -11.75 -9.21
C LEU A 36 -9.35 -13.01 -10.09
N ASP A 37 -8.77 -13.01 -11.29
CA ASP A 37 -8.70 -14.22 -12.13
C ASP A 37 -7.82 -15.30 -11.48
N CYS A 38 -6.74 -14.92 -10.84
CA CYS A 38 -5.88 -15.84 -10.07
C CYS A 38 -6.59 -16.40 -8.84
N LEU A 39 -7.22 -15.55 -8.03
CA LEU A 39 -7.83 -15.94 -6.75
C LEU A 39 -9.24 -16.53 -6.87
N LYS A 40 -9.98 -16.14 -7.90
CA LYS A 40 -11.38 -16.54 -8.17
C LYS A 40 -12.29 -16.45 -6.94
N PRO A 41 -12.35 -15.27 -6.29
CA PRO A 41 -13.16 -15.12 -5.08
C PRO A 41 -14.64 -15.32 -5.42
N PRO A 42 -15.39 -16.09 -4.61
CA PRO A 42 -16.85 -16.14 -4.73
C PRO A 42 -17.48 -14.76 -4.58
N SER A 43 -18.58 -14.48 -5.33
CA SER A 43 -19.37 -13.25 -5.16
C SER A 43 -19.78 -13.08 -3.68
N GLY A 44 -19.77 -11.84 -3.19
CA GLY A 44 -20.02 -11.52 -1.78
C GLY A 44 -18.88 -11.88 -0.82
N SER A 45 -17.71 -12.31 -1.31
CA SER A 45 -16.54 -12.51 -0.45
C SER A 45 -16.14 -11.21 0.24
N ARG A 46 -15.87 -11.29 1.55
CA ARG A 46 -15.42 -10.13 2.34
C ARG A 46 -13.96 -9.82 2.12
N VAL A 47 -13.69 -8.60 1.71
CA VAL A 47 -12.36 -8.07 1.40
C VAL A 47 -12.03 -6.90 2.30
N LEU A 48 -10.81 -6.88 2.86
CA LEU A 48 -10.24 -5.72 3.53
C LEU A 48 -9.17 -5.10 2.62
N ASP A 49 -9.33 -3.82 2.28
CA ASP A 49 -8.32 -3.00 1.60
C ASP A 49 -7.60 -2.15 2.67
N VAL A 50 -6.36 -2.52 2.97
CA VAL A 50 -5.55 -1.88 4.04
C VAL A 50 -4.75 -0.73 3.48
N ALA A 51 -4.88 0.45 4.08
CA ALA A 51 -4.35 1.73 3.58
C ALA A 51 -4.99 2.10 2.22
N CYS A 52 -6.32 2.06 2.19
CA CYS A 52 -7.11 2.24 0.97
C CYS A 52 -7.06 3.67 0.38
N GLY A 53 -6.54 4.65 1.14
CA GLY A 53 -6.53 6.05 0.75
C GLY A 53 -7.94 6.56 0.42
N ARG A 54 -8.13 7.15 -0.76
CA ARG A 54 -9.43 7.63 -1.26
C ARG A 54 -10.32 6.53 -1.86
N GLY A 55 -9.98 5.26 -1.62
CA GLY A 55 -10.82 4.11 -1.97
C GLY A 55 -10.79 3.71 -3.45
N ARG A 56 -9.73 4.04 -4.21
CA ARG A 56 -9.64 3.71 -5.64
C ARG A 56 -9.77 2.21 -5.89
N HIS A 57 -8.97 1.39 -5.22
CA HIS A 57 -9.01 -0.06 -5.34
C HIS A 57 -10.28 -0.65 -4.73
N SER A 58 -10.68 -0.16 -3.55
CA SER A 58 -11.89 -0.60 -2.87
C SER A 58 -13.14 -0.44 -3.75
N LYS A 59 -13.29 0.70 -4.44
CA LYS A 59 -14.41 0.95 -5.38
C LYS A 59 -14.43 -0.06 -6.51
N PHE A 60 -13.27 -0.35 -7.09
CA PHE A 60 -13.18 -1.28 -8.20
C PHE A 60 -13.45 -2.72 -7.76
N LEU A 61 -12.91 -3.14 -6.60
CA LEU A 61 -13.20 -4.45 -5.99
C LEU A 61 -14.70 -4.62 -5.70
N ALA A 62 -15.36 -3.59 -5.15
CA ALA A 62 -16.81 -3.63 -4.89
C ALA A 62 -17.65 -3.66 -6.17
N ALA A 63 -17.15 -3.14 -7.29
CA ALA A 63 -17.77 -3.27 -8.61
C ALA A 63 -17.66 -4.70 -9.18
N GLN A 64 -16.78 -5.53 -8.62
CA GLN A 64 -16.64 -6.96 -8.94
C GLN A 64 -17.44 -7.85 -7.97
N GLU A 65 -18.53 -7.34 -7.42
CA GLU A 65 -19.47 -8.03 -6.52
C GLU A 65 -18.85 -8.53 -5.20
N LEU A 66 -17.75 -7.92 -4.73
CA LEU A 66 -17.14 -8.21 -3.44
C LEU A 66 -17.71 -7.29 -2.35
N ASP A 67 -17.78 -7.77 -1.12
CA ASP A 67 -18.12 -6.98 0.08
C ASP A 67 -16.85 -6.37 0.65
N VAL A 68 -16.62 -5.08 0.39
CA VAL A 68 -15.32 -4.42 0.60
C VAL A 68 -15.37 -3.46 1.77
N THR A 69 -14.41 -3.61 2.65
CA THR A 69 -14.09 -2.65 3.71
C THR A 69 -12.73 -2.02 3.43
N GLY A 70 -12.68 -0.70 3.27
CA GLY A 70 -11.43 0.06 3.18
C GLY A 70 -11.07 0.69 4.52
N ILE A 71 -9.80 0.60 4.91
CA ILE A 71 -9.27 1.31 6.08
C ILE A 71 -8.06 2.15 5.70
N ASP A 72 -7.97 3.35 6.28
CA ASP A 72 -6.81 4.23 6.14
C ASP A 72 -6.62 5.07 7.41
N LEU A 73 -5.39 5.50 7.67
CA LEU A 73 -5.07 6.35 8.79
C LEU A 73 -5.51 7.81 8.56
N SER A 74 -5.53 8.26 7.30
CA SER A 74 -5.87 9.63 6.91
C SER A 74 -7.37 9.88 7.02
N PHE A 75 -7.77 10.75 7.94
CA PHE A 75 -9.15 11.19 8.08
C PHE A 75 -9.69 11.79 6.76
N ASP A 76 -8.94 12.69 6.13
CA ASP A 76 -9.38 13.38 4.91
C ASP A 76 -9.59 12.40 3.73
N SER A 77 -8.71 11.39 3.63
CA SER A 77 -8.86 10.33 2.61
C SER A 77 -10.11 9.50 2.84
N ILE A 78 -10.40 9.13 4.08
CA ILE A 78 -11.60 8.37 4.44
C ILE A 78 -12.87 9.19 4.23
N GLU A 79 -12.91 10.45 4.63
CA GLU A 79 -14.10 11.31 4.38
C GLU A 79 -14.34 11.51 2.88
N TYR A 80 -13.28 11.55 2.08
CA TYR A 80 -13.43 11.52 0.62
C TYR A 80 -14.00 10.18 0.12
N ALA A 81 -13.45 9.06 0.60
CA ALA A 81 -13.83 7.70 0.18
C ALA A 81 -15.28 7.38 0.55
N LYS A 82 -15.77 7.83 1.72
CA LYS A 82 -17.15 7.64 2.18
C LYS A 82 -18.21 8.16 1.23
N ARG A 83 -17.88 9.09 0.34
CA ARG A 83 -18.82 9.56 -0.71
C ARG A 83 -19.22 8.45 -1.69
N TYR A 84 -18.49 7.35 -1.72
CA TYR A 84 -18.70 6.18 -2.58
C TYR A 84 -19.25 4.98 -1.82
N GLU A 85 -19.57 5.13 -0.52
CA GLU A 85 -20.18 4.05 0.28
C GLU A 85 -21.49 3.56 -0.33
N LYS A 86 -21.71 2.28 -0.26
CA LYS A 86 -22.91 1.57 -0.71
C LYS A 86 -23.03 0.24 0.05
N GLU A 87 -24.06 -0.55 -0.21
CA GLU A 87 -24.38 -1.79 0.49
C GLU A 87 -23.15 -2.74 0.66
N ASN A 88 -22.30 -2.82 -0.36
CA ASN A 88 -21.12 -3.68 -0.37
C ASN A 88 -19.77 -2.92 -0.33
N LEU A 89 -19.75 -1.66 0.15
CA LEU A 89 -18.54 -0.84 0.21
C LEU A 89 -18.58 0.12 1.39
N HIS A 90 -17.67 -0.06 2.35
CA HIS A 90 -17.58 0.72 3.58
C HIS A 90 -16.17 1.23 3.84
N PHE A 91 -16.04 2.39 4.49
CA PHE A 91 -14.75 2.99 4.80
C PHE A 91 -14.63 3.43 6.26
N TYR A 92 -13.49 3.14 6.88
CA TYR A 92 -13.23 3.48 8.27
C TYR A 92 -11.83 4.08 8.44
N GLN A 93 -11.73 5.16 9.22
CA GLN A 93 -10.44 5.63 9.69
C GLN A 93 -9.90 4.65 10.71
N HIS A 94 -8.77 4.01 10.42
CA HIS A 94 -8.18 3.03 11.30
C HIS A 94 -6.67 2.89 11.10
N ASP A 95 -5.93 2.66 12.18
CA ASP A 95 -4.51 2.34 12.14
C ASP A 95 -4.33 0.82 12.00
N MET A 96 -3.68 0.37 10.94
CA MET A 96 -3.47 -1.07 10.68
C MET A 96 -2.68 -1.80 11.77
N ARG A 97 -1.98 -1.07 12.67
CA ARG A 97 -1.28 -1.65 13.83
C ARG A 97 -2.22 -2.03 14.96
N LEU A 98 -3.44 -1.50 14.96
CA LEU A 98 -4.43 -1.72 16.01
C LEU A 98 -5.38 -2.87 15.64
N PRO A 99 -5.88 -3.65 16.62
CA PRO A 99 -6.87 -4.69 16.36
C PRO A 99 -8.14 -4.12 15.72
N MET A 100 -8.64 -4.83 14.74
CA MET A 100 -9.90 -4.55 14.05
C MET A 100 -10.82 -5.78 14.13
N TRP A 101 -11.40 -6.21 13.04
CA TRP A 101 -12.20 -7.44 13.00
C TRP A 101 -11.37 -8.70 13.30
N ILE A 102 -12.01 -9.75 13.77
CA ILE A 102 -11.38 -11.05 14.04
C ILE A 102 -12.11 -12.13 13.25
N ASN A 103 -11.37 -12.97 12.51
CA ASN A 103 -11.90 -14.05 11.67
C ASN A 103 -13.06 -13.61 10.77
N TYR A 104 -12.91 -12.49 10.09
CA TYR A 104 -14.01 -11.83 9.38
C TYR A 104 -13.81 -11.82 7.87
N PHE A 105 -12.60 -11.49 7.38
CA PHE A 105 -12.31 -11.32 5.96
C PHE A 105 -11.88 -12.63 5.30
N ASN A 106 -12.31 -12.82 4.06
CA ASN A 106 -11.84 -13.90 3.20
C ASN A 106 -10.51 -13.51 2.53
N TYR A 107 -10.38 -12.23 2.19
CA TYR A 107 -9.19 -11.66 1.56
C TYR A 107 -8.79 -10.37 2.25
N VAL A 108 -7.49 -10.12 2.35
CA VAL A 108 -6.91 -8.84 2.80
C VAL A 108 -5.88 -8.40 1.78
N PHE A 109 -5.98 -7.16 1.32
CA PHE A 109 -5.04 -6.60 0.36
C PHE A 109 -4.36 -5.36 0.92
N ASN A 110 -3.07 -5.25 0.69
CA ASN A 110 -2.27 -4.05 0.94
C ASN A 110 -1.51 -3.73 -0.36
N PHE A 111 -1.95 -2.70 -1.08
CA PHE A 111 -1.47 -2.34 -2.40
C PHE A 111 -0.43 -1.23 -2.38
N PHE A 112 0.39 -1.12 -3.43
CA PHE A 112 1.25 0.01 -3.79
C PHE A 112 2.21 0.45 -2.69
N THR A 113 2.89 -0.51 -2.04
CA THR A 113 3.87 -0.21 -0.99
C THR A 113 3.28 0.63 0.15
N SER A 114 2.06 0.31 0.57
CA SER A 114 1.42 0.96 1.74
C SER A 114 1.84 0.34 3.08
N PHE A 115 2.94 -0.40 3.09
CA PHE A 115 3.60 -1.00 4.24
C PHE A 115 5.06 -0.53 4.31
N GLY A 116 5.73 -0.71 5.45
CA GLY A 116 7.16 -0.35 5.57
C GLY A 116 7.42 1.07 6.09
N TYR A 117 6.41 1.80 6.56
CA TYR A 117 6.53 3.18 7.03
C TYR A 117 6.78 3.33 8.53
N PHE A 118 6.76 2.23 9.28
CA PHE A 118 6.88 2.29 10.72
C PHE A 118 8.33 2.42 11.18
N ALA A 119 8.51 2.96 12.39
CA ALA A 119 9.82 3.24 12.92
C ALA A 119 10.55 2.00 13.43
N THR A 120 9.81 0.94 13.78
CA THR A 120 10.37 -0.26 14.43
C THR A 120 9.83 -1.55 13.80
N ARG A 121 10.64 -2.62 13.88
CA ARG A 121 10.20 -3.97 13.48
C ARG A 121 8.93 -4.39 14.22
N ARG A 122 8.83 -4.08 15.52
CA ARG A 122 7.64 -4.40 16.32
C ARG A 122 6.35 -3.82 15.74
N GLU A 123 6.40 -2.59 15.24
CA GLU A 123 5.21 -1.96 14.62
C GLU A 123 4.81 -2.66 13.31
N HIS A 124 5.78 -3.13 12.52
CA HIS A 124 5.52 -3.98 11.36
C HIS A 124 4.89 -5.32 11.77
N ASP A 125 5.46 -5.99 12.78
CA ASP A 125 4.93 -7.25 13.33
C ASP A 125 3.50 -7.06 13.89
N ASP A 126 3.22 -5.95 14.58
CA ASP A 126 1.89 -5.61 15.08
C ASP A 126 0.88 -5.49 13.93
N SER A 127 1.25 -4.86 12.81
CA SER A 127 0.38 -4.74 11.62
C SER A 127 0.10 -6.11 10.98
N ILE A 128 1.13 -6.93 10.78
CA ILE A 128 0.94 -8.29 10.26
C ILE A 128 0.04 -9.11 11.19
N ARG A 129 0.23 -8.99 12.51
CA ARG A 129 -0.58 -9.69 13.53
C ARG A 129 -2.07 -9.29 13.45
N THR A 130 -2.38 -8.01 13.31
CA THR A 130 -3.78 -7.55 13.22
C THR A 130 -4.42 -8.01 11.93
N ILE A 131 -3.70 -7.95 10.81
CA ILE A 131 -4.12 -8.47 9.51
C ILE A 131 -4.39 -9.98 9.60
N ALA A 132 -3.45 -10.76 10.14
CA ALA A 132 -3.62 -12.21 10.29
C ALA A 132 -4.83 -12.58 11.16
N LYS A 133 -5.07 -11.80 12.25
CA LYS A 133 -6.25 -11.99 13.09
C LYS A 133 -7.56 -11.68 12.38
N SER A 134 -7.57 -10.69 11.50
CA SER A 134 -8.76 -10.30 10.74
C SER A 134 -9.19 -11.34 9.70
N LEU A 135 -8.23 -12.13 9.19
CA LEU A 135 -8.49 -13.21 8.23
C LEU A 135 -9.23 -14.38 8.88
N LYS A 136 -10.18 -14.94 8.15
CA LYS A 136 -10.76 -16.26 8.43
C LYS A 136 -9.70 -17.35 8.25
N GLN A 137 -9.94 -18.51 8.86
CA GLN A 137 -9.19 -19.72 8.52
C GLN A 137 -9.35 -20.03 7.03
N GLY A 138 -8.23 -20.29 6.35
CA GLY A 138 -8.18 -20.45 4.90
C GLY A 138 -8.27 -19.14 4.11
N GLY A 139 -8.34 -18.00 4.78
CA GLY A 139 -8.31 -16.68 4.14
C GLY A 139 -6.94 -16.32 3.57
N THR A 140 -6.92 -15.40 2.60
CA THR A 140 -5.72 -15.05 1.83
C THR A 140 -5.36 -13.58 2.04
N VAL A 141 -4.07 -13.28 2.18
CA VAL A 141 -3.54 -11.92 2.20
C VAL A 141 -2.59 -11.68 1.04
N LEU A 142 -2.63 -10.48 0.48
CA LEU A 142 -1.66 -10.00 -0.50
C LEU A 142 -0.98 -8.73 0.03
N PHE A 143 0.36 -8.73 -0.05
CA PHE A 143 1.18 -7.54 0.14
C PHE A 143 1.87 -7.20 -1.17
N ASP A 144 1.58 -6.02 -1.72
CA ASP A 144 2.29 -5.47 -2.87
C ASP A 144 3.36 -4.50 -2.38
N TYR A 145 4.61 -4.92 -2.46
CA TYR A 145 5.76 -4.19 -1.98
C TYR A 145 6.79 -3.94 -3.07
N LEU A 146 7.65 -2.95 -2.86
CA LEU A 146 8.81 -2.74 -3.73
C LEU A 146 9.80 -3.91 -3.58
N ASN A 147 10.47 -4.27 -4.69
CA ASN A 147 11.59 -5.20 -4.62
C ASN A 147 12.85 -4.44 -4.23
N VAL A 148 13.31 -4.65 -2.99
CA VAL A 148 14.46 -3.94 -2.39
C VAL A 148 15.69 -4.01 -3.29
N HIS A 149 16.07 -5.20 -3.74
CA HIS A 149 17.29 -5.39 -4.53
C HIS A 149 17.20 -4.74 -5.91
N TYR A 150 16.03 -4.78 -6.54
CA TYR A 150 15.81 -4.08 -7.80
C TYR A 150 15.94 -2.55 -7.63
N ILE A 151 15.31 -2.00 -6.58
CA ILE A 151 15.36 -0.56 -6.31
C ILE A 151 16.78 -0.11 -5.96
N GLU A 152 17.57 -0.89 -5.22
CA GLU A 152 18.98 -0.60 -4.91
C GLU A 152 19.82 -0.45 -6.18
N GLU A 153 19.60 -1.31 -7.18
CA GLU A 153 20.35 -1.30 -8.44
C GLU A 153 19.84 -0.22 -9.43
N HIS A 154 18.57 0.23 -9.30
CA HIS A 154 17.91 1.11 -10.29
C HIS A 154 17.43 2.45 -9.67
N LEU A 155 18.01 2.89 -8.55
CA LEU A 155 17.56 4.10 -7.87
C LEU A 155 17.81 5.35 -8.73
N VAL A 156 16.74 6.04 -9.11
CA VAL A 156 16.82 7.34 -9.77
C VAL A 156 16.96 8.41 -8.70
N HIS A 157 18.15 9.01 -8.57
CA HIS A 157 18.48 9.93 -7.48
C HIS A 157 17.74 11.25 -7.55
N GLU A 158 17.54 11.79 -8.73
CA GLU A 158 16.90 13.09 -8.94
C GLU A 158 15.86 13.02 -10.06
N GLU A 159 14.74 13.67 -9.86
CA GLU A 159 13.65 13.75 -10.82
C GLU A 159 12.87 15.06 -10.64
N ILE A 160 12.47 15.69 -11.71
CA ILE A 160 11.54 16.83 -11.70
C ILE A 160 10.25 16.39 -12.39
N LYS A 161 9.14 16.45 -11.66
CA LYS A 161 7.80 16.24 -12.21
C LYS A 161 7.01 17.54 -12.20
N ARG A 162 6.17 17.73 -13.21
CA ARG A 162 5.22 18.84 -13.27
C ARG A 162 3.84 18.29 -13.51
N VAL A 163 2.92 18.67 -12.64
CA VAL A 163 1.50 18.32 -12.74
C VAL A 163 0.72 19.62 -12.62
N ASP A 164 0.06 20.02 -13.70
CA ASP A 164 -0.55 21.35 -13.87
C ASP A 164 0.42 22.48 -13.50
N ASN A 165 0.05 23.30 -12.50
CA ASN A 165 0.86 24.45 -12.02
C ASN A 165 1.80 24.09 -10.85
N THR A 166 1.92 22.80 -10.50
CA THR A 166 2.76 22.33 -9.39
C THR A 166 4.03 21.67 -9.94
N GLN A 167 5.18 22.09 -9.43
CA GLN A 167 6.46 21.43 -9.69
C GLN A 167 6.88 20.64 -8.45
N TYR A 168 7.34 19.42 -8.67
CA TYR A 168 7.89 18.53 -7.67
C TYR A 168 9.36 18.26 -8.01
N GLU A 169 10.27 18.67 -7.12
CA GLU A 169 11.67 18.27 -7.17
C GLU A 169 11.86 17.10 -6.22
N ILE A 170 12.24 15.96 -6.76
CA ILE A 170 12.28 14.70 -6.04
C ILE A 170 13.73 14.23 -5.95
N HIS A 171 14.22 14.06 -4.73
CA HIS A 171 15.55 13.51 -4.45
C HIS A 171 15.40 12.19 -3.70
N ARG A 172 16.09 11.15 -4.18
CA ARG A 172 16.05 9.82 -3.55
C ARG A 172 17.46 9.39 -3.16
N TRP A 173 17.54 8.82 -1.98
CA TRP A 173 18.74 8.16 -1.46
C TRP A 173 18.36 6.97 -0.61
N MET A 174 19.33 6.25 -0.13
CA MET A 174 19.14 5.13 0.78
C MET A 174 20.28 5.05 1.81
N ASP A 175 19.99 4.45 2.95
CA ASP A 175 20.95 3.95 3.89
C ASP A 175 20.91 2.40 3.95
N GLU A 176 21.45 1.81 4.99
CA GLU A 176 21.46 0.35 5.18
C GLU A 176 20.03 -0.21 5.31
N ASP A 177 19.14 0.49 6.01
CA ASP A 177 17.83 0.00 6.44
C ASP A 177 16.65 0.59 5.66
N HIS A 178 16.83 1.73 4.98
CA HIS A 178 15.70 2.49 4.43
C HIS A 178 16.00 3.11 3.06
N PHE A 179 14.93 3.25 2.28
CA PHE A 179 14.85 4.19 1.15
C PHE A 179 14.23 5.50 1.61
N TYR A 180 14.76 6.60 1.09
CA TYR A 180 14.28 7.95 1.34
C TYR A 180 13.91 8.63 0.04
N LYS A 181 12.84 9.43 0.10
CA LYS A 181 12.40 10.28 -1.00
C LYS A 181 12.00 11.64 -0.47
N LYS A 182 12.85 12.65 -0.70
CA LYS A 182 12.56 14.05 -0.40
C LYS A 182 11.81 14.65 -1.58
N ILE A 183 10.72 15.33 -1.31
CA ILE A 183 9.86 15.97 -2.29
C ILE A 183 9.74 17.45 -1.91
N ILE A 184 10.24 18.34 -2.77
CA ILE A 184 10.09 19.78 -2.64
C ILE A 184 8.99 20.19 -3.60
N VAL A 185 7.94 20.80 -3.07
CA VAL A 185 6.74 21.18 -3.84
C VAL A 185 6.73 22.70 -4.00
N SER A 186 6.72 23.16 -5.24
CA SER A 186 6.52 24.54 -5.62
C SER A 186 5.18 24.67 -6.36
N ASP A 187 4.28 25.50 -5.83
CA ASP A 187 2.95 25.76 -6.40
C ASP A 187 2.57 27.22 -6.22
N GLN A 188 1.77 27.76 -7.14
CA GLN A 188 1.35 29.17 -7.09
C GLN A 188 0.47 29.50 -5.87
N SER A 189 -0.14 28.51 -5.24
CA SER A 189 -0.94 28.68 -4.03
C SER A 189 -0.11 28.80 -2.75
N LEU A 190 1.21 28.56 -2.83
CA LEU A 190 2.13 28.59 -1.70
C LEU A 190 2.96 29.87 -1.69
N GLU A 191 3.15 30.47 -0.52
CA GLU A 191 4.07 31.61 -0.34
C GLU A 191 5.54 31.21 -0.50
N SER A 192 5.88 29.96 -0.15
CA SER A 192 7.19 29.36 -0.31
C SER A 192 7.07 27.85 -0.54
N PRO A 193 8.09 27.21 -1.16
CA PRO A 193 8.09 25.77 -1.37
C PRO A 193 7.95 25.01 -0.05
N VAL A 194 7.14 23.95 -0.05
CA VAL A 194 6.99 23.03 1.08
C VAL A 194 7.76 21.74 0.83
N GLN A 195 8.17 21.07 1.89
CA GLN A 195 9.02 19.89 1.79
C GLN A 195 8.43 18.73 2.58
N PHE A 196 8.46 17.55 1.97
CA PHE A 196 8.12 16.28 2.60
C PHE A 196 9.25 15.25 2.41
N THR A 197 9.34 14.29 3.31
CA THR A 197 10.31 13.19 3.16
C THR A 197 9.62 11.87 3.47
N GLU A 198 9.52 11.02 2.47
CA GLU A 198 9.09 9.63 2.63
C GLU A 198 10.27 8.81 3.13
N LYS A 199 9.99 7.85 4.03
CA LYS A 199 10.96 6.90 4.57
C LYS A 199 10.32 5.51 4.54
N VAL A 200 10.89 4.59 3.77
CA VAL A 200 10.38 3.22 3.58
C VAL A 200 11.45 2.23 4.00
N ALA A 201 11.11 1.28 4.88
CA ALA A 201 12.03 0.25 5.32
C ALA A 201 12.43 -0.67 4.16
N LYS A 202 13.66 -1.18 4.19
CA LYS A 202 14.14 -2.19 3.24
C LYS A 202 13.75 -3.59 3.74
N LEU A 203 12.48 -3.95 3.54
CA LEU A 203 11.99 -5.27 3.92
C LEU A 203 12.16 -6.25 2.76
N SER A 204 13.02 -7.23 2.93
CA SER A 204 13.26 -8.30 1.96
C SER A 204 12.15 -9.35 1.95
N LEU A 205 12.20 -10.26 0.98
CA LEU A 205 11.33 -11.44 0.95
C LEU A 205 11.47 -12.28 2.22
N GLY A 206 12.69 -12.41 2.75
CA GLY A 206 12.96 -13.10 4.02
C GLY A 206 12.23 -12.43 5.19
N ASP A 207 12.32 -11.10 5.30
CA ASP A 207 11.64 -10.35 6.37
C ASP A 207 10.12 -10.54 6.35
N PHE A 208 9.51 -10.47 5.16
CA PHE A 208 8.07 -10.73 5.03
C PHE A 208 7.72 -12.19 5.36
N THR A 209 8.50 -13.15 4.88
CA THR A 209 8.29 -14.57 5.14
C THR A 209 8.33 -14.86 6.64
N ASP A 210 9.30 -14.28 7.35
CA ASP A 210 9.44 -14.43 8.80
C ASP A 210 8.25 -13.82 9.55
N MET A 211 7.88 -12.55 9.21
CA MET A 211 6.73 -11.88 9.83
C MET A 211 5.42 -12.64 9.60
N LEU A 212 5.19 -13.12 8.40
CA LEU A 212 3.99 -13.85 8.03
C LEU A 212 3.93 -15.22 8.72
N SER A 213 5.02 -15.99 8.67
CA SER A 213 5.12 -17.32 9.30
C SER A 213 4.92 -17.25 10.80
N PHE A 214 5.45 -16.23 11.47
CA PHE A 214 5.26 -16.02 12.91
C PHE A 214 3.80 -15.79 13.28
N GLN A 215 2.96 -15.33 12.36
CA GLN A 215 1.51 -15.18 12.54
C GLN A 215 0.69 -16.37 11.98
N GLY A 216 1.36 -17.45 11.59
CA GLY A 216 0.69 -18.64 11.04
C GLY A 216 0.19 -18.48 9.61
N LEU A 217 0.76 -17.52 8.86
CA LEU A 217 0.48 -17.32 7.45
C LEU A 217 1.57 -17.99 6.60
N GLN A 218 1.16 -18.82 5.64
CA GLN A 218 2.07 -19.47 4.71
C GLN A 218 2.13 -18.71 3.39
N VAL A 219 3.32 -18.27 2.97
CA VAL A 219 3.54 -17.71 1.63
C VAL A 219 3.30 -18.80 0.60
N LEU A 220 2.38 -18.57 -0.33
CA LEU A 220 2.02 -19.49 -1.40
C LEU A 220 2.73 -19.15 -2.71
N ASP A 221 2.81 -17.85 -3.01
CA ASP A 221 3.37 -17.36 -4.26
C ASP A 221 3.99 -15.97 -4.11
N VAL A 222 4.92 -15.63 -5.00
CA VAL A 222 5.53 -14.29 -5.05
C VAL A 222 5.62 -13.86 -6.51
N PHE A 223 5.01 -12.72 -6.84
CA PHE A 223 5.01 -12.16 -8.18
C PHE A 223 5.90 -10.93 -8.26
N GLY A 224 6.42 -10.66 -9.46
CA GLY A 224 7.40 -9.61 -9.71
C GLY A 224 6.83 -8.34 -10.33
N ASP A 225 5.60 -8.37 -10.83
CA ASP A 225 4.92 -7.25 -11.48
C ASP A 225 3.39 -7.36 -11.39
N TYR A 226 2.68 -6.35 -11.90
CA TYR A 226 1.22 -6.28 -11.89
C TYR A 226 0.50 -7.18 -12.91
N ASN A 227 1.25 -7.90 -13.76
CA ASN A 227 0.70 -8.97 -14.60
C ASN A 227 0.82 -10.35 -13.93
N LEU A 228 1.26 -10.39 -12.66
CA LEU A 228 1.50 -11.59 -11.86
C LEU A 228 2.55 -12.52 -12.50
N ASN A 229 3.54 -11.96 -13.18
CA ASN A 229 4.71 -12.71 -13.61
C ASN A 229 5.57 -13.09 -12.41
N GLY A 230 6.34 -14.18 -12.52
CA GLY A 230 7.17 -14.70 -11.43
C GLY A 230 8.19 -13.67 -10.89
N TYR A 231 8.36 -13.64 -9.58
CA TYR A 231 9.33 -12.80 -8.90
C TYR A 231 10.78 -13.21 -9.24
N HIS A 232 11.60 -12.22 -9.49
CA HIS A 232 13.05 -12.39 -9.60
C HIS A 232 13.76 -11.31 -8.77
N VAL A 233 14.64 -11.72 -7.88
CA VAL A 233 15.27 -10.86 -6.86
C VAL A 233 15.93 -9.59 -7.43
N LYS A 234 16.47 -9.62 -8.66
CA LYS A 234 17.17 -8.48 -9.29
C LYS A 234 16.45 -7.85 -10.47
N ASN A 235 15.53 -8.59 -11.12
CA ASN A 235 15.03 -8.20 -12.45
C ASN A 235 13.58 -7.73 -12.46
N THR A 236 12.86 -7.90 -11.35
CA THR A 236 11.46 -7.47 -11.27
C THR A 236 11.28 -6.30 -10.31
N PRO A 237 10.48 -5.28 -10.66
CA PRO A 237 10.38 -4.06 -9.86
C PRO A 237 9.54 -4.24 -8.58
N ARG A 238 8.70 -5.28 -8.54
CA ARG A 238 7.79 -5.53 -7.41
C ARG A 238 8.12 -6.83 -6.70
N MET A 239 7.65 -6.93 -5.49
CA MET A 239 7.59 -8.13 -4.67
C MET A 239 6.15 -8.22 -4.14
N ILE A 240 5.32 -9.00 -4.83
CA ILE A 240 3.90 -9.14 -4.51
C ILE A 240 3.72 -10.51 -3.89
N LEU A 241 3.56 -10.55 -2.57
CA LEU A 241 3.45 -11.79 -1.81
C LEU A 241 1.97 -12.18 -1.64
N LEU A 242 1.67 -13.41 -1.95
CA LEU A 242 0.39 -14.05 -1.68
C LEU A 242 0.58 -15.07 -0.55
N ALA A 243 -0.13 -14.90 0.56
CA ALA A 243 -0.04 -15.82 1.70
C ALA A 243 -1.42 -16.25 2.18
N LYS A 244 -1.49 -17.39 2.86
CA LYS A 244 -2.72 -18.02 3.34
C LYS A 244 -2.63 -18.34 4.82
N LYS A 245 -3.76 -18.18 5.53
CA LYS A 245 -3.93 -18.54 6.95
C LYS A 245 -4.35 -19.98 7.11
#